data_af1e08b429a6e0d8809e1ffe56a82a4e
#
_entry.id   af1e08b429a6e0d8809e1ffe56a82a4e
#
_cell.length_a   1.000
_cell.length_b   1.000
_cell.length_c   1.000
_cell.angle_alpha   90.00
_cell.angle_beta   90.00
_cell.angle_gamma   90.00
#
_symmetry.space_group_name_H-M   'P 1'
#
loop_
_entity.id
_entity.type
_entity.pdbx_description
1 polymer ?
#
loop_
_entity_poly.entity_id
_entity_poly.type
_entity_poly.pdbx_seq_one_letter_code
_entity_poly.pdbx_strand_id
1 'polypeptide(L)'
;MAAGPLRPYRAAAGLSAIWSRPCCPSPLPLSLPVSVTEIRRYLREQGLPFHDGHSCLHAPSLFTPGPAAPPFTLFIDKTTGGFLCTATLAEGTWQDLQAAVELRHRGLPPPSLMRMMRRRKTEGRRAREAARRIWERALPLWELLAFGIAQLADATLKRFGVRYLRAARALVFPWFAPRDGALRGLKLVGATEETFPRFDAYHNLFGLPLVGRRDTEVVLTGRELDALALHQATGVPSLALPRGATCLPPALLPYLEQFKRVTLWLGDDLRSWEAAKLFARKLSVKRCSLVRPGDLQPRPLEALNRGLNLTKILRAALPAGHKSIVSFRQLREEVFGELANSEQVAGVKWARFPELNKLLKGHRKGELTVFTGPTGSGKTTFISEYALDLCTQGVCTLWGSFEINNIRLAKIMLTQFAARRLEDQLELYDEWADRFEELPLYFMTFHGQQNIKTVLDTMKHAVYMYDITHVVVDNLQFMMGHEQLSADRLAAQDFIIGAFRKFATDNTCHITLIIHPRKEDDEKELQTASIFGSAKASQEADNVLILQDRKLTTGPGKRYLQVAKNRFDGDVGVFPLEFSKASLTFSSSKSKAKLKKVKEEKAPAAKKDPDGGAGGSSKP
;
A
#
# COMPACT_ATOMS: atom_id res chain seq x y z
N MET A 1 -35.03 -22.08 -35.15
CA MET A 1 -35.60 -20.99 -34.35
C MET A 1 -34.42 -20.27 -33.68
N ALA A 2 -34.10 -19.09 -34.18
CA ALA A 2 -32.92 -18.31 -33.75
C ALA A 2 -33.28 -17.45 -32.53
N ALA A 3 -32.56 -17.60 -31.44
CA ALA A 3 -32.67 -16.78 -30.27
C ALA A 3 -31.87 -15.47 -30.47
N GLY A 4 -32.60 -14.34 -30.51
CA GLY A 4 -32.00 -13.02 -30.65
C GLY A 4 -31.24 -12.56 -29.40
N PRO A 5 -30.31 -11.58 -29.52
CA PRO A 5 -29.46 -11.15 -28.45
C PRO A 5 -30.24 -10.36 -27.39
N LEU A 6 -30.18 -10.81 -26.13
CA LEU A 6 -30.71 -10.12 -24.98
C LEU A 6 -29.89 -8.82 -24.72
N ARG A 7 -30.61 -7.69 -24.72
CA ARG A 7 -30.06 -6.38 -24.38
C ARG A 7 -29.49 -6.38 -22.94
N PRO A 8 -28.33 -5.75 -22.69
CA PRO A 8 -27.77 -5.64 -21.33
C PRO A 8 -28.69 -4.72 -20.49
N TYR A 9 -29.07 -5.21 -19.33
CA TYR A 9 -29.92 -4.52 -18.38
C TYR A 9 -29.22 -3.33 -17.74
N ARG A 10 -29.77 -2.13 -17.83
CA ARG A 10 -29.25 -0.85 -17.28
C ARG A 10 -29.06 -0.80 -15.75
N ALA A 11 -29.24 -1.91 -15.03
CA ALA A 11 -29.11 -1.97 -13.57
C ALA A 11 -27.66 -2.04 -13.07
N ALA A 12 -26.68 -2.36 -13.94
CA ALA A 12 -25.26 -2.46 -13.54
C ALA A 12 -24.57 -1.09 -13.42
N ALA A 13 -25.03 -0.08 -14.16
CA ALA A 13 -24.42 1.26 -14.14
C ALA A 13 -24.63 2.03 -12.83
N GLY A 14 -25.70 1.75 -12.09
CA GLY A 14 -25.98 2.38 -10.79
C GLY A 14 -25.18 1.79 -9.62
N LEU A 15 -24.65 0.57 -9.78
CA LEU A 15 -23.85 -0.09 -8.74
C LEU A 15 -22.37 0.30 -8.84
N SER A 16 -21.82 0.55 -10.03
CA SER A 16 -20.43 0.91 -10.24
C SER A 16 -20.07 2.26 -9.58
N ALA A 17 -20.97 3.25 -9.63
CA ALA A 17 -20.74 4.57 -9.03
C ALA A 17 -20.69 4.58 -7.50
N ILE A 18 -21.27 3.56 -6.85
CA ILE A 18 -21.24 3.41 -5.37
C ILE A 18 -20.03 2.61 -4.91
N TRP A 19 -19.37 1.82 -5.79
CA TRP A 19 -18.49 0.72 -5.41
C TRP A 19 -17.07 0.79 -5.96
N SER A 20 -16.74 1.72 -6.86
CA SER A 20 -15.43 1.82 -7.49
C SER A 20 -14.63 3.02 -6.98
N ARG A 21 -13.72 2.81 -6.05
CA ARG A 21 -12.45 3.53 -5.87
C ARG A 21 -11.46 2.63 -5.15
N PRO A 22 -10.17 2.58 -5.56
CA PRO A 22 -9.12 1.94 -4.77
C PRO A 22 -8.93 2.77 -3.50
N CYS A 23 -8.98 2.14 -2.36
CA CYS A 23 -8.90 2.86 -1.10
C CYS A 23 -7.70 2.40 -0.30
N CYS A 24 -6.71 3.25 -0.25
CA CYS A 24 -6.11 3.54 1.03
C CYS A 24 -7.06 4.50 1.76
N PRO A 25 -7.29 4.37 3.07
CA PRO A 25 -8.04 5.38 3.81
C PRO A 25 -7.41 6.74 3.58
N SER A 26 -8.23 7.80 3.41
CA SER A 26 -7.75 9.17 3.35
C SER A 26 -6.69 9.39 4.43
N PRO A 27 -5.52 9.94 4.10
CA PRO A 27 -4.44 10.08 5.05
C PRO A 27 -4.93 10.91 6.25
N LEU A 28 -4.94 10.30 7.42
CA LEU A 28 -4.92 11.07 8.64
C LEU A 28 -3.61 11.88 8.60
N PRO A 29 -3.61 13.17 9.01
CA PRO A 29 -2.40 13.97 8.99
C PRO A 29 -1.28 13.21 9.70
N LEU A 30 -0.08 13.23 9.11
CA LEU A 30 1.11 12.59 9.66
C LEU A 30 1.37 13.17 11.07
N SER A 31 0.89 12.47 12.09
CA SER A 31 1.31 12.74 13.45
C SER A 31 2.74 12.20 13.61
N LEU A 32 3.59 12.93 14.31
CA LEU A 32 4.91 12.45 14.69
C LEU A 32 4.78 11.09 15.39
N PRO A 33 5.68 10.13 15.09
CA PRO A 33 5.63 8.82 15.73
C PRO A 33 5.78 8.98 17.24
N VAL A 34 4.81 8.43 17.96
CA VAL A 34 4.80 8.46 19.42
C VAL A 34 5.36 7.14 19.93
N SER A 35 6.31 7.21 20.87
CA SER A 35 6.84 6.00 21.48
C SER A 35 5.81 5.37 22.42
N VAL A 36 5.77 4.04 22.50
CA VAL A 36 4.88 3.34 23.45
C VAL A 36 5.13 3.77 24.90
N THR A 37 6.36 4.15 25.23
CA THR A 37 6.75 4.66 26.55
C THR A 37 6.07 6.00 26.85
N GLU A 38 6.00 6.88 25.85
CA GLU A 38 5.33 8.17 25.95
C GLU A 38 3.81 8.01 26.08
N ILE A 39 3.21 7.11 25.28
CA ILE A 39 1.79 6.79 25.39
C ILE A 39 1.46 6.29 26.80
N ARG A 40 2.25 5.34 27.33
CA ARG A 40 2.05 4.81 28.69
C ARG A 40 2.22 5.87 29.77
N ARG A 41 3.22 6.75 29.64
CA ARG A 41 3.45 7.87 30.57
C ARG A 41 2.24 8.78 30.58
N TYR A 42 1.79 9.25 29.42
CA TYR A 42 0.63 10.12 29.28
C TYR A 42 -0.63 9.51 29.89
N LEU A 43 -0.93 8.23 29.60
CA LEU A 43 -2.13 7.57 30.17
C LEU A 43 -2.09 7.52 31.70
N ARG A 44 -0.89 7.29 32.30
CA ARG A 44 -0.73 7.32 33.77
C ARG A 44 -0.90 8.71 34.32
N GLU A 45 -0.31 9.73 33.71
CA GLU A 45 -0.44 11.14 34.14
C GLU A 45 -1.90 11.61 34.07
N GLN A 46 -2.66 11.11 33.11
CA GLN A 46 -4.09 11.42 32.99
C GLN A 46 -5.01 10.52 33.84
N GLY A 47 -4.46 9.64 34.67
CA GLY A 47 -5.22 8.72 35.51
C GLY A 47 -6.05 7.69 34.73
N LEU A 48 -5.72 7.40 33.49
CA LEU A 48 -6.43 6.44 32.65
C LEU A 48 -5.84 5.03 32.84
N PRO A 49 -6.60 4.08 33.44
CA PRO A 49 -6.14 2.72 33.57
C PRO A 49 -6.03 2.06 32.18
N PHE A 50 -4.99 1.27 31.97
CA PHE A 50 -4.80 0.54 30.72
C PHE A 50 -4.21 -0.84 30.94
N HIS A 51 -4.50 -1.75 30.00
CA HIS A 51 -3.86 -3.06 29.89
C HIS A 51 -2.97 -3.13 28.66
N ASP A 52 -1.89 -3.84 28.79
CA ASP A 52 -0.90 -4.01 27.72
C ASP A 52 -1.25 -5.25 26.87
N GLY A 53 -1.85 -5.02 25.70
CA GLY A 53 -2.14 -6.08 24.73
C GLY A 53 -0.93 -6.40 23.82
N HIS A 54 -1.16 -7.15 22.76
CA HIS A 54 -0.10 -7.54 21.80
C HIS A 54 0.37 -6.38 20.93
N SER A 55 -0.56 -5.76 20.21
CA SER A 55 -0.32 -4.65 19.27
C SER A 55 -0.88 -3.32 19.80
N CYS A 56 -1.85 -3.35 20.71
CA CYS A 56 -2.55 -2.19 21.26
C CYS A 56 -2.44 -2.12 22.77
N LEU A 57 -2.61 -0.91 23.33
CA LEU A 57 -2.97 -0.69 24.72
C LEU A 57 -4.50 -0.63 24.82
N HIS A 58 -5.08 -1.24 25.82
CA HIS A 58 -6.53 -1.28 26.05
C HIS A 58 -6.89 -0.35 27.20
N ALA A 59 -7.78 0.60 26.96
CA ALA A 59 -8.25 1.55 27.98
C ALA A 59 -9.78 1.62 28.00
N PRO A 60 -10.38 2.17 29.07
CA PRO A 60 -11.80 2.45 29.11
C PRO A 60 -12.20 3.48 28.05
N SER A 61 -13.41 3.36 27.50
CA SER A 61 -13.90 4.31 26.51
C SER A 61 -13.99 5.74 27.07
N LEU A 62 -13.46 6.68 26.32
CA LEU A 62 -13.63 8.12 26.57
C LEU A 62 -14.92 8.68 25.94
N PHE A 63 -15.55 7.89 25.07
CA PHE A 63 -16.62 8.32 24.17
C PHE A 63 -18.01 7.78 24.52
N THR A 64 -18.12 6.94 25.55
CA THR A 64 -19.40 6.40 26.06
C THR A 64 -19.74 7.01 27.40
N PRO A 65 -20.87 7.73 27.56
CA PRO A 65 -21.31 8.22 28.86
C PRO A 65 -21.89 7.08 29.70
N GLY A 66 -21.55 7.05 30.99
CA GLY A 66 -22.19 6.23 32.02
C GLY A 66 -21.47 4.94 32.44
N PRO A 67 -21.83 4.36 33.58
CA PRO A 67 -21.17 3.19 34.18
C PRO A 67 -21.44 1.87 33.48
N ALA A 68 -22.33 1.83 32.48
CA ALA A 68 -22.69 0.62 31.72
C ALA A 68 -21.77 0.36 30.52
N ALA A 69 -20.74 1.16 30.30
CA ALA A 69 -19.79 0.91 29.20
C ALA A 69 -18.95 -0.34 29.51
N PRO A 70 -18.82 -1.28 28.56
CA PRO A 70 -17.94 -2.42 28.76
C PRO A 70 -16.51 -1.92 29.05
N PRO A 71 -15.79 -2.52 30.01
CA PRO A 71 -14.43 -2.11 30.33
C PRO A 71 -13.52 -2.34 29.12
N PHE A 72 -12.55 -1.44 28.90
CA PHE A 72 -11.47 -1.61 27.92
C PHE A 72 -11.91 -1.74 26.45
N THR A 73 -12.73 -0.82 25.98
CA THR A 73 -13.19 -0.77 24.58
C THR A 73 -12.42 0.23 23.71
N LEU A 74 -11.52 1.00 24.30
CA LEU A 74 -10.61 1.90 23.60
C LEU A 74 -9.29 1.17 23.38
N PHE A 75 -8.91 1.02 22.13
CA PHE A 75 -7.65 0.41 21.70
C PHE A 75 -6.74 1.49 21.17
N ILE A 76 -5.52 1.56 21.67
CA ILE A 76 -4.50 2.54 21.27
C ILE A 76 -3.33 1.78 20.68
N ASP A 77 -3.02 2.02 19.42
CA ASP A 77 -1.92 1.39 18.70
C ASP A 77 -0.58 1.79 19.32
N LYS A 78 0.24 0.81 19.67
CA LYS A 78 1.54 1.02 20.33
C LYS A 78 2.59 1.70 19.47
N THR A 79 2.41 1.65 18.15
CA THR A 79 3.37 2.18 17.17
C THR A 79 3.05 3.61 16.78
N THR A 80 1.76 3.93 16.69
CA THR A 80 1.28 5.20 16.14
C THR A 80 0.59 6.10 17.16
N GLY A 81 0.14 5.53 18.29
CA GLY A 81 -0.75 6.22 19.21
C GLY A 81 -2.17 6.42 18.67
N GLY A 82 -2.43 6.02 17.42
CA GLY A 82 -3.77 6.06 16.84
C GLY A 82 -4.74 5.20 17.66
N PHE A 83 -6.00 5.60 17.75
CA PHE A 83 -6.97 4.89 18.57
C PHE A 83 -8.23 4.49 17.80
N LEU A 84 -8.83 3.40 18.28
CA LEU A 84 -10.16 2.95 17.88
C LEU A 84 -10.96 2.58 19.12
N CYS A 85 -12.13 3.18 19.28
CA CYS A 85 -13.12 2.75 20.27
C CYS A 85 -14.11 1.78 19.63
N THR A 86 -14.04 0.50 19.99
CA THR A 86 -14.94 -0.51 19.42
C THR A 86 -16.40 -0.39 19.88
N ALA A 87 -16.67 0.40 20.93
CA ALA A 87 -18.03 0.67 21.40
C ALA A 87 -18.75 1.70 20.55
N THR A 88 -18.05 2.76 20.13
CA THR A 88 -18.63 3.90 19.39
C THR A 88 -18.16 3.98 17.94
N LEU A 89 -17.14 3.20 17.56
CA LEU A 89 -16.40 3.28 16.29
C LEU A 89 -15.72 4.65 16.10
N ALA A 90 -15.44 5.35 17.20
CA ALA A 90 -14.63 6.56 17.18
C ALA A 90 -13.17 6.17 16.96
N GLU A 91 -12.52 6.81 16.01
CA GLU A 91 -11.10 6.60 15.69
C GLU A 91 -10.43 7.95 15.49
N GLY A 92 -9.12 8.00 15.66
CA GLY A 92 -8.35 9.22 15.48
C GLY A 92 -6.85 9.00 15.69
N THR A 93 -6.11 10.08 15.56
CA THR A 93 -4.66 10.14 15.81
C THR A 93 -4.37 10.24 17.31
N TRP A 94 -3.09 10.19 17.67
CA TRP A 94 -2.63 10.44 19.03
C TRP A 94 -3.05 11.83 19.55
N GLN A 95 -2.94 12.85 18.71
CA GLN A 95 -3.36 14.22 19.04
C GLN A 95 -4.87 14.33 19.30
N ASP A 96 -5.67 13.63 18.48
CA ASP A 96 -7.13 13.59 18.70
C ASP A 96 -7.49 12.91 20.02
N LEU A 97 -6.71 11.89 20.42
CA LEU A 97 -6.90 11.23 21.72
C LEU A 97 -6.58 12.18 22.88
N GLN A 98 -5.46 12.89 22.79
CA GLN A 98 -5.06 13.90 23.79
C GLN A 98 -6.13 14.99 23.93
N ALA A 99 -6.60 15.53 22.81
CA ALA A 99 -7.67 16.53 22.80
C ALA A 99 -8.98 15.97 23.41
N ALA A 100 -9.32 14.72 23.15
CA ALA A 100 -10.50 14.07 23.73
C ALA A 100 -10.38 13.90 25.26
N VAL A 101 -9.19 13.58 25.75
CA VAL A 101 -8.91 13.50 27.20
C VAL A 101 -9.04 14.86 27.86
N GLU A 102 -8.44 15.91 27.28
CA GLU A 102 -8.53 17.28 27.80
C GLU A 102 -9.98 17.78 27.88
N LEU A 103 -10.76 17.54 26.84
CA LEU A 103 -12.18 17.93 26.83
C LEU A 103 -13.01 17.19 27.87
N ARG A 104 -12.70 15.92 28.10
CA ARG A 104 -13.34 15.14 29.18
C ARG A 104 -13.03 15.74 30.56
N HIS A 105 -11.80 16.16 30.82
CA HIS A 105 -11.44 16.84 32.07
C HIS A 105 -12.20 18.15 32.25
N ARG A 106 -12.56 18.83 31.16
CA ARG A 106 -13.37 20.06 31.16
C ARG A 106 -14.89 19.81 31.20
N GLY A 107 -15.33 18.55 31.24
CA GLY A 107 -16.75 18.18 31.19
C GLY A 107 -17.44 18.45 29.82
N LEU A 108 -16.67 18.72 28.76
CA LEU A 108 -17.20 19.08 27.46
C LEU A 108 -17.16 17.88 26.47
N PRO A 109 -18.19 17.68 25.66
CA PRO A 109 -18.13 16.68 24.59
C PRO A 109 -17.18 17.14 23.48
N PRO A 110 -16.38 16.25 22.87
CA PRO A 110 -15.40 16.60 21.84
C PRO A 110 -16.07 17.06 20.52
N PRO A 111 -15.98 18.36 20.12
CA PRO A 111 -16.79 18.93 19.03
C PRO A 111 -16.36 18.48 17.63
N SER A 112 -15.08 18.26 17.39
CA SER A 112 -14.54 17.87 16.07
C SER A 112 -14.83 16.40 15.74
N LEU A 113 -14.75 15.51 16.71
CA LEU A 113 -15.14 14.10 16.57
C LEU A 113 -16.64 13.95 16.27
N MET A 114 -17.50 14.79 16.84
CA MET A 114 -18.94 14.78 16.55
C MET A 114 -19.25 15.13 15.09
N ARG A 115 -18.48 16.02 14.46
CA ARG A 115 -18.69 16.41 13.05
C ARG A 115 -18.24 15.30 12.08
N MET A 116 -17.09 14.67 12.34
CA MET A 116 -16.62 13.50 11.59
C MET A 116 -17.56 12.30 11.79
N MET A 117 -17.98 12.03 13.02
CA MET A 117 -18.94 10.95 13.32
C MET A 117 -20.30 11.17 12.65
N ARG A 118 -20.81 12.41 12.55
CA ARG A 118 -22.07 12.69 11.85
C ARG A 118 -21.96 12.45 10.34
N ARG A 119 -20.86 12.85 9.69
CA ARG A 119 -20.64 12.63 8.25
C ARG A 119 -20.46 11.13 7.95
N ARG A 120 -19.61 10.43 8.69
CA ARG A 120 -19.44 8.97 8.59
C ARG A 120 -20.72 8.20 8.93
N LYS A 121 -21.52 8.68 9.89
CA LYS A 121 -22.78 8.05 10.28
C LYS A 121 -23.84 8.11 9.18
N THR A 122 -23.92 9.21 8.42
CA THR A 122 -24.86 9.35 7.31
C THR A 122 -24.43 8.55 6.07
N GLU A 123 -23.15 8.59 5.71
CA GLU A 123 -22.58 7.82 4.61
C GLU A 123 -22.62 6.31 4.89
N GLY A 124 -22.23 5.90 6.09
CA GLY A 124 -22.33 4.50 6.54
C GLY A 124 -23.77 4.00 6.62
N ARG A 125 -24.76 4.85 6.91
CA ARG A 125 -26.19 4.49 6.89
C ARG A 125 -26.66 4.18 5.47
N ARG A 126 -26.33 5.01 4.48
CA ARG A 126 -26.68 4.77 3.07
C ARG A 126 -26.02 3.49 2.54
N ALA A 127 -24.76 3.26 2.86
CA ALA A 127 -24.04 2.04 2.48
C ALA A 127 -24.67 0.78 3.11
N ARG A 128 -25.06 0.84 4.39
CA ARG A 128 -25.77 -0.27 5.07
C ARG A 128 -27.15 -0.54 4.49
N GLU A 129 -27.90 0.50 4.16
CA GLU A 129 -29.21 0.35 3.51
C GLU A 129 -29.07 -0.29 2.11
N ALA A 130 -28.06 0.11 1.33
CA ALA A 130 -27.73 -0.52 0.05
C ALA A 130 -27.32 -1.98 0.22
N ALA A 131 -26.44 -2.28 1.19
CA ALA A 131 -26.03 -3.63 1.52
C ALA A 131 -27.23 -4.50 1.92
N ARG A 132 -28.13 -3.98 2.76
CA ARG A 132 -29.35 -4.68 3.19
C ARG A 132 -30.26 -5.02 2.01
N ARG A 133 -30.49 -4.10 1.08
CA ARG A 133 -31.30 -4.35 -0.12
C ARG A 133 -30.71 -5.44 -1.01
N ILE A 134 -29.38 -5.49 -1.16
CA ILE A 134 -28.70 -6.54 -1.91
C ILE A 134 -28.82 -7.87 -1.17
N TRP A 135 -28.64 -7.84 0.14
CA TRP A 135 -28.75 -9.02 1.00
C TRP A 135 -30.14 -9.67 0.94
N GLU A 136 -31.20 -8.88 0.96
CA GLU A 136 -32.58 -9.33 0.89
C GLU A 136 -32.91 -9.97 -0.48
N ARG A 137 -32.22 -9.55 -1.55
CA ARG A 137 -32.38 -10.09 -2.92
C ARG A 137 -31.49 -11.30 -3.21
N ALA A 138 -30.50 -11.55 -2.38
CA ALA A 138 -29.58 -12.67 -2.57
C ALA A 138 -30.22 -13.99 -2.06
N LEU A 139 -30.10 -15.04 -2.86
CA LEU A 139 -30.71 -16.35 -2.61
C LEU A 139 -29.76 -17.31 -1.87
N PRO A 140 -30.27 -18.33 -1.17
CA PRO A 140 -29.47 -19.43 -0.68
C PRO A 140 -28.76 -20.20 -1.81
N LEU A 141 -27.71 -20.93 -1.48
CA LEU A 141 -26.58 -21.31 -2.35
C LEU A 141 -26.66 -22.63 -3.13
N TRP A 142 -27.79 -23.18 -3.42
CA TRP A 142 -27.88 -24.49 -4.08
C TRP A 142 -27.52 -24.56 -5.58
N GLU A 143 -27.23 -23.43 -6.27
CA GLU A 143 -26.95 -23.38 -7.72
C GLU A 143 -25.46 -23.22 -8.10
N LEU A 144 -24.48 -23.58 -7.25
CA LEU A 144 -23.12 -23.04 -7.31
C LEU A 144 -21.97 -23.97 -7.66
N LEU A 145 -22.15 -24.91 -8.55
CA LEU A 145 -21.04 -25.68 -9.14
C LEU A 145 -20.00 -24.78 -9.88
N ALA A 146 -20.40 -23.58 -10.28
CA ALA A 146 -19.57 -22.69 -11.12
C ALA A 146 -18.39 -22.03 -10.41
N PHE A 147 -18.32 -22.05 -9.05
CA PHE A 147 -17.28 -21.35 -8.28
C PHE A 147 -16.23 -22.26 -7.65
N GLY A 148 -16.17 -23.53 -8.05
CA GLY A 148 -15.22 -24.49 -7.49
C GLY A 148 -15.43 -24.81 -6.01
N ILE A 149 -16.67 -24.63 -5.49
CA ILE A 149 -17.04 -24.79 -4.08
C ILE A 149 -17.76 -26.11 -3.78
N ALA A 150 -17.73 -27.05 -4.70
CA ALA A 150 -18.42 -28.34 -4.56
C ALA A 150 -18.09 -29.12 -3.27
N GLN A 151 -16.92 -28.88 -2.70
CA GLN A 151 -16.47 -29.50 -1.45
C GLN A 151 -16.91 -28.75 -0.18
N LEU A 152 -17.53 -27.57 -0.32
CA LEU A 152 -18.04 -26.82 0.82
C LEU A 152 -19.47 -27.30 1.16
N ALA A 153 -19.65 -27.73 2.41
CA ALA A 153 -20.94 -28.18 2.89
C ALA A 153 -21.93 -27.02 3.07
N ASP A 154 -23.20 -27.25 2.72
CA ASP A 154 -24.29 -26.30 2.90
C ASP A 154 -24.39 -25.74 4.32
N ALA A 155 -24.12 -26.60 5.33
CA ALA A 155 -24.10 -26.21 6.74
C ALA A 155 -23.05 -25.11 7.01
N THR A 156 -21.85 -25.21 6.40
CA THR A 156 -20.78 -24.22 6.52
C THR A 156 -21.19 -22.91 5.86
N LEU A 157 -21.71 -22.99 4.64
CA LEU A 157 -22.17 -21.81 3.89
C LEU A 157 -23.30 -21.05 4.62
N LYS A 158 -24.27 -21.80 5.17
CA LYS A 158 -25.37 -21.25 5.98
C LYS A 158 -24.85 -20.60 7.28
N ARG A 159 -23.92 -21.27 7.97
CA ARG A 159 -23.32 -20.76 9.21
C ARG A 159 -22.62 -19.42 9.02
N PHE A 160 -21.91 -19.24 7.92
CA PHE A 160 -21.23 -17.97 7.57
C PHE A 160 -22.15 -16.98 6.86
N GLY A 161 -23.38 -17.37 6.55
CA GLY A 161 -24.38 -16.52 5.89
C GLY A 161 -24.06 -16.21 4.43
N VAL A 162 -23.34 -17.07 3.73
CA VAL A 162 -23.00 -16.85 2.32
C VAL A 162 -24.23 -17.02 1.45
N ARG A 163 -24.43 -16.12 0.47
CA ARG A 163 -25.57 -16.12 -0.44
C ARG A 163 -25.14 -15.91 -1.89
N TYR A 164 -26.06 -16.04 -2.82
CA TYR A 164 -25.82 -15.83 -4.24
C TYR A 164 -26.77 -14.77 -4.82
N LEU A 165 -26.20 -13.84 -5.57
CA LEU A 165 -26.96 -12.80 -6.27
C LEU A 165 -27.01 -13.13 -7.77
N ARG A 166 -28.12 -13.71 -8.23
CA ARG A 166 -28.32 -14.09 -9.65
C ARG A 166 -28.09 -12.93 -10.62
N ALA A 167 -28.58 -11.74 -10.29
CA ALA A 167 -28.47 -10.56 -11.15
C ALA A 167 -27.01 -10.14 -11.44
N ALA A 168 -26.09 -10.39 -10.52
CA ALA A 168 -24.67 -10.08 -10.64
C ALA A 168 -23.81 -11.32 -10.90
N ARG A 169 -24.39 -12.52 -10.92
CA ARG A 169 -23.66 -13.80 -10.97
C ARG A 169 -22.51 -13.85 -9.96
N ALA A 170 -22.76 -13.42 -8.72
CA ALA A 170 -21.75 -13.24 -7.71
C ALA A 170 -22.14 -13.89 -6.38
N LEU A 171 -21.13 -14.42 -5.68
CA LEU A 171 -21.23 -14.78 -4.27
C LEU A 171 -21.33 -13.53 -3.42
N VAL A 172 -22.15 -13.58 -2.38
CA VAL A 172 -22.37 -12.49 -1.44
C VAL A 172 -21.87 -12.92 -0.07
N PHE A 173 -20.80 -12.28 0.39
CA PHE A 173 -20.23 -12.50 1.70
C PHE A 173 -20.64 -11.37 2.64
N PRO A 174 -21.39 -11.67 3.73
CA PRO A 174 -21.84 -10.65 4.67
C PRO A 174 -20.79 -10.32 5.71
N TRP A 175 -20.76 -9.06 6.10
CA TRP A 175 -19.90 -8.55 7.14
C TRP A 175 -20.76 -8.07 8.30
N PHE A 176 -20.93 -8.95 9.28
CA PHE A 176 -21.74 -8.68 10.46
C PHE A 176 -20.88 -8.10 11.59
N ALA A 177 -21.42 -7.16 12.32
CA ALA A 177 -20.77 -6.65 13.51
C ALA A 177 -20.73 -7.71 14.64
N PRO A 178 -19.59 -7.85 15.35
CA PRO A 178 -19.42 -8.90 16.36
C PRO A 178 -20.34 -8.78 17.59
N ARG A 179 -20.85 -7.57 17.86
CA ARG A 179 -21.61 -7.28 19.09
C ARG A 179 -23.12 -7.36 18.93
N ASP A 180 -23.65 -6.79 17.86
CA ASP A 180 -25.09 -6.64 17.62
C ASP A 180 -25.60 -7.52 16.47
N GLY A 181 -24.71 -8.28 15.81
CA GLY A 181 -25.06 -9.10 14.65
C GLY A 181 -25.57 -8.31 13.45
N ALA A 182 -25.49 -6.97 13.50
CA ALA A 182 -26.02 -6.13 12.42
C ALA A 182 -25.15 -6.22 11.16
N LEU A 183 -25.79 -6.29 10.00
CA LEU A 183 -25.10 -6.27 8.72
C LEU A 183 -24.44 -4.90 8.51
N ARG A 184 -23.11 -4.88 8.40
CA ARG A 184 -22.30 -3.66 8.20
C ARG A 184 -21.92 -3.46 6.75
N GLY A 185 -21.74 -4.52 5.99
CA GLY A 185 -21.36 -4.47 4.61
C GLY A 185 -21.50 -5.81 3.91
N LEU A 186 -21.24 -5.83 2.62
CA LEU A 186 -21.24 -7.02 1.76
C LEU A 186 -20.01 -6.98 0.86
N LYS A 187 -19.41 -8.12 0.61
CA LYS A 187 -18.47 -8.32 -0.48
C LYS A 187 -19.13 -9.17 -1.55
N LEU A 188 -19.07 -8.73 -2.80
CA LEU A 188 -19.55 -9.48 -3.96
C LEU A 188 -18.33 -10.06 -4.69
N VAL A 189 -18.34 -11.35 -4.92
CA VAL A 189 -17.27 -12.04 -5.65
C VAL A 189 -17.90 -12.73 -6.85
N GLY A 190 -17.65 -12.18 -8.04
CA GLY A 190 -17.99 -12.76 -9.34
C GLY A 190 -16.87 -13.66 -9.85
N ALA A 191 -17.04 -14.20 -11.06
CA ALA A 191 -16.03 -15.04 -11.70
C ALA A 191 -14.74 -14.27 -12.04
N THR A 192 -14.85 -12.98 -12.36
CA THR A 192 -13.74 -12.12 -12.82
C THR A 192 -13.54 -10.85 -11.98
N GLU A 193 -14.53 -10.45 -11.20
CA GLU A 193 -14.51 -9.18 -10.47
C GLU A 193 -14.90 -9.36 -9.00
N GLU A 194 -14.18 -8.65 -8.13
CA GLU A 194 -14.53 -8.49 -6.73
C GLU A 194 -14.96 -7.04 -6.49
N THR A 195 -16.12 -6.84 -5.85
CA THR A 195 -16.59 -5.51 -5.46
C THR A 195 -16.69 -5.39 -3.95
N PHE A 196 -16.15 -4.30 -3.43
CA PHE A 196 -16.14 -3.99 -2.00
C PHE A 196 -17.12 -2.88 -1.66
N PRO A 197 -17.78 -2.94 -0.51
CA PRO A 197 -18.49 -1.78 0.02
C PRO A 197 -17.49 -0.68 0.41
N ARG A 198 -17.85 0.58 0.10
CA ARG A 198 -16.99 1.76 0.34
C ARG A 198 -16.69 2.08 1.81
N PHE A 199 -17.53 1.63 2.75
CA PHE A 199 -17.44 1.99 4.17
C PHE A 199 -17.64 0.78 5.07
N ASP A 200 -17.07 0.82 6.27
CA ASP A 200 -17.18 -0.16 7.37
C ASP A 200 -16.51 -1.54 7.14
N ALA A 201 -16.19 -1.94 5.91
CA ALA A 201 -15.50 -3.22 5.65
C ALA A 201 -14.07 -3.25 6.20
N TYR A 202 -13.44 -2.09 6.38
CA TYR A 202 -12.09 -1.98 6.95
C TYR A 202 -12.03 -2.19 8.46
N HIS A 203 -13.15 -2.02 9.13
CA HIS A 203 -13.27 -2.16 10.58
C HIS A 203 -13.82 -3.53 10.99
N ASN A 204 -13.85 -4.49 10.08
CA ASN A 204 -14.39 -5.82 10.34
C ASN A 204 -13.65 -6.92 9.57
N LEU A 205 -13.78 -8.14 10.04
CA LEU A 205 -13.24 -9.35 9.44
C LEU A 205 -14.37 -10.30 9.10
N PHE A 206 -14.31 -10.93 7.92
CA PHE A 206 -15.29 -11.96 7.58
C PHE A 206 -15.15 -13.17 8.53
N GLY A 207 -16.25 -13.64 9.05
CA GLY A 207 -16.29 -14.75 10.01
C GLY A 207 -16.13 -14.32 11.48
N LEU A 208 -15.82 -13.06 11.77
CA LEU A 208 -15.59 -12.56 13.14
C LEU A 208 -16.76 -12.81 14.12
N PRO A 209 -18.03 -12.70 13.74
CA PRO A 209 -19.15 -13.00 14.65
C PRO A 209 -19.24 -14.47 15.11
N LEU A 210 -18.58 -15.38 14.41
CA LEU A 210 -18.56 -16.81 14.74
C LEU A 210 -17.45 -17.17 15.74
N VAL A 211 -16.58 -16.21 16.06
CA VAL A 211 -15.47 -16.38 17.01
C VAL A 211 -16.00 -16.25 18.44
N GLY A 212 -15.74 -17.25 19.24
CA GLY A 212 -16.07 -17.25 20.66
C GLY A 212 -15.12 -16.41 21.50
N ARG A 213 -15.59 -15.90 22.65
CA ARG A 213 -14.75 -15.13 23.59
C ARG A 213 -13.59 -15.96 24.18
N ARG A 214 -13.69 -17.30 24.16
CA ARG A 214 -12.67 -18.22 24.67
C ARG A 214 -11.67 -18.66 23.61
N ASP A 215 -11.91 -18.33 22.34
CA ASP A 215 -11.00 -18.70 21.26
C ASP A 215 -9.71 -17.90 21.36
N THR A 216 -8.61 -18.62 21.56
CA THR A 216 -7.27 -18.03 21.71
C THR A 216 -6.42 -18.19 20.46
N GLU A 217 -6.92 -18.93 19.47
CA GLU A 217 -6.26 -19.21 18.20
C GLU A 217 -7.13 -18.80 17.03
N VAL A 218 -6.51 -18.33 15.95
CA VAL A 218 -7.19 -17.94 14.72
C VAL A 218 -6.31 -18.16 13.51
N VAL A 219 -6.94 -18.49 12.39
CA VAL A 219 -6.29 -18.49 11.08
C VAL A 219 -6.80 -17.32 10.27
N LEU A 220 -5.89 -16.50 9.74
CA LEU A 220 -6.20 -15.40 8.82
C LEU A 220 -5.93 -15.84 7.40
N THR A 221 -6.92 -15.64 6.52
CA THR A 221 -6.87 -15.99 5.11
C THR A 221 -7.00 -14.75 4.23
N GLY A 222 -6.56 -14.87 2.99
CA GLY A 222 -6.69 -13.82 1.99
C GLY A 222 -8.07 -13.78 1.31
N ARG A 223 -8.87 -14.86 1.40
CA ARG A 223 -10.17 -14.98 0.75
C ARG A 223 -11.20 -15.61 1.67
N GLU A 224 -12.44 -15.22 1.50
CA GLU A 224 -13.58 -15.71 2.29
C GLU A 224 -13.79 -17.21 2.11
N LEU A 225 -13.69 -17.71 0.89
CA LEU A 225 -13.82 -19.16 0.59
C LEU A 225 -12.73 -19.99 1.26
N ASP A 226 -11.52 -19.45 1.41
CA ASP A 226 -10.42 -20.11 2.12
C ASP A 226 -10.73 -20.23 3.63
N ALA A 227 -11.35 -19.19 4.21
CA ALA A 227 -11.78 -19.22 5.62
C ALA A 227 -12.88 -20.27 5.84
N LEU A 228 -13.82 -20.40 4.91
CA LEU A 228 -14.85 -21.44 4.94
C LEU A 228 -14.25 -22.84 4.89
N ALA A 229 -13.34 -23.09 3.95
CA ALA A 229 -12.67 -24.38 3.77
C ALA A 229 -11.90 -24.80 5.03
N LEU A 230 -11.16 -23.86 5.61
CA LEU A 230 -10.42 -24.09 6.86
C LEU A 230 -11.35 -24.39 8.03
N HIS A 231 -12.37 -23.57 8.23
CA HIS A 231 -13.33 -23.77 9.31
C HIS A 231 -14.02 -25.15 9.19
N GLN A 232 -14.44 -25.51 7.98
CA GLN A 232 -15.08 -26.82 7.72
C GLN A 232 -14.15 -27.98 8.03
N ALA A 233 -12.90 -27.92 7.58
CA ALA A 233 -11.98 -29.04 7.69
C ALA A 233 -11.34 -29.18 9.08
N THR A 234 -11.23 -28.08 9.83
CA THR A 234 -10.42 -28.04 11.06
C THR A 234 -11.18 -27.63 12.31
N GLY A 235 -12.35 -26.99 12.17
CA GLY A 235 -13.10 -26.39 13.28
C GLY A 235 -12.44 -25.14 13.89
N VAL A 236 -11.22 -24.79 13.46
CA VAL A 236 -10.48 -23.62 13.99
C VAL A 236 -11.15 -22.32 13.53
N PRO A 237 -11.28 -21.31 14.39
CA PRO A 237 -11.72 -19.98 13.98
C PRO A 237 -10.90 -19.46 12.81
N SER A 238 -11.56 -19.22 11.68
CA SER A 238 -10.92 -18.82 10.44
C SER A 238 -11.57 -17.53 9.93
N LEU A 239 -10.75 -16.52 9.72
CA LEU A 239 -11.19 -15.19 9.34
C LEU A 239 -10.57 -14.79 8.01
N ALA A 240 -11.34 -14.09 7.15
CA ALA A 240 -10.78 -13.53 5.95
C ALA A 240 -10.59 -12.02 6.08
N LEU A 241 -9.46 -11.56 5.54
CA LEU A 241 -9.12 -10.15 5.47
C LEU A 241 -9.95 -9.46 4.37
N PRO A 242 -10.42 -8.22 4.58
CA PRO A 242 -11.28 -7.51 3.63
C PRO A 242 -10.63 -7.32 2.26
N ARG A 243 -9.31 -7.15 2.23
CA ARG A 243 -8.51 -6.93 1.02
C ARG A 243 -7.46 -8.01 0.77
N GLY A 244 -7.65 -9.15 1.37
CA GLY A 244 -6.74 -10.27 1.21
C GLY A 244 -5.31 -9.93 1.62
N ALA A 245 -4.36 -10.34 0.79
CA ALA A 245 -2.93 -10.13 1.03
C ALA A 245 -2.44 -8.70 0.69
N THR A 246 -3.30 -7.76 0.28
CA THR A 246 -2.84 -6.42 -0.14
C THR A 246 -2.52 -5.52 1.05
N CYS A 247 -3.37 -5.51 2.09
CA CYS A 247 -3.12 -4.72 3.28
C CYS A 247 -3.77 -5.30 4.54
N LEU A 248 -3.19 -4.98 5.70
CA LEU A 248 -3.79 -5.20 7.01
C LEU A 248 -4.00 -3.84 7.68
N PRO A 249 -5.23 -3.29 7.60
CA PRO A 249 -5.54 -1.99 8.20
C PRO A 249 -5.36 -2.01 9.72
N PRO A 250 -4.75 -0.98 10.34
CA PRO A 250 -4.59 -0.89 11.79
C PRO A 250 -5.90 -0.98 12.56
N ALA A 251 -7.01 -0.52 11.97
CA ALA A 251 -8.36 -0.63 12.55
C ALA A 251 -8.82 -2.07 12.83
N LEU A 252 -8.18 -3.09 12.22
CA LEU A 252 -8.48 -4.50 12.47
C LEU A 252 -7.71 -5.10 13.65
N LEU A 253 -6.61 -4.48 14.07
CA LEU A 253 -5.76 -4.99 15.15
C LEU A 253 -6.52 -5.20 16.46
N PRO A 254 -7.45 -4.30 16.89
CA PRO A 254 -8.24 -4.50 18.09
C PRO A 254 -9.05 -5.79 18.10
N TYR A 255 -9.56 -6.23 16.95
CA TYR A 255 -10.34 -7.47 16.84
C TYR A 255 -9.48 -8.73 16.91
N LEU A 256 -8.18 -8.59 16.68
CA LEU A 256 -7.22 -9.68 16.71
C LEU A 256 -6.46 -9.78 18.05
N GLU A 257 -6.66 -8.84 18.96
CA GLU A 257 -5.94 -8.81 20.24
C GLU A 257 -6.26 -9.98 21.18
N GLN A 258 -7.46 -10.54 21.12
CA GLN A 258 -7.83 -11.69 21.96
C GLN A 258 -7.02 -12.97 21.66
N PHE A 259 -6.46 -13.09 20.44
CA PHE A 259 -5.80 -14.32 20.02
C PHE A 259 -4.36 -14.37 20.49
N LYS A 260 -4.00 -15.43 21.19
CA LYS A 260 -2.61 -15.74 21.60
C LYS A 260 -1.79 -16.33 20.46
N ARG A 261 -2.44 -17.02 19.53
CA ARG A 261 -1.82 -17.60 18.32
C ARG A 261 -2.57 -17.15 17.07
N VAL A 262 -1.85 -16.65 16.10
CA VAL A 262 -2.40 -16.20 14.81
C VAL A 262 -1.63 -16.92 13.70
N THR A 263 -2.31 -17.76 12.95
CA THR A 263 -1.71 -18.40 11.78
C THR A 263 -2.11 -17.63 10.53
N LEU A 264 -1.12 -17.26 9.72
CA LEU A 264 -1.33 -16.55 8.46
C LEU A 264 -1.21 -17.54 7.29
N TRP A 265 -2.33 -17.75 6.60
CA TRP A 265 -2.40 -18.55 5.37
C TRP A 265 -3.14 -17.74 4.31
N LEU A 266 -2.44 -16.71 3.76
CA LEU A 266 -3.04 -15.69 2.92
C LEU A 266 -3.20 -16.09 1.45
N GLY A 267 -2.40 -17.04 0.99
CA GLY A 267 -2.39 -17.54 -0.38
C GLY A 267 -1.22 -18.49 -0.61
N ASP A 268 -1.01 -18.85 -1.86
CA ASP A 268 -0.01 -19.80 -2.35
C ASP A 268 1.04 -19.16 -3.26
N ASP A 269 1.00 -17.84 -3.40
CA ASP A 269 1.92 -17.06 -4.21
C ASP A 269 2.95 -16.28 -3.37
N LEU A 270 3.98 -15.78 -4.02
CA LEU A 270 5.04 -15.01 -3.39
C LEU A 270 4.51 -13.72 -2.74
N ARG A 271 3.52 -13.06 -3.35
CA ARG A 271 2.92 -11.82 -2.81
C ARG A 271 2.21 -12.08 -1.48
N SER A 272 1.46 -13.17 -1.40
CA SER A 272 0.78 -13.58 -0.16
C SER A 272 1.78 -13.95 0.93
N TRP A 273 2.91 -14.55 0.56
CA TRP A 273 3.99 -14.87 1.49
C TRP A 273 4.68 -13.62 2.06
N GLU A 274 5.02 -12.65 1.20
CA GLU A 274 5.59 -11.37 1.63
C GLU A 274 4.61 -10.58 2.52
N ALA A 275 3.33 -10.57 2.14
CA ALA A 275 2.28 -9.96 2.95
C ALA A 275 2.15 -10.63 4.33
N ALA A 276 2.20 -11.95 4.39
CA ALA A 276 2.16 -12.68 5.67
C ALA A 276 3.31 -12.30 6.59
N LYS A 277 4.54 -12.17 6.07
CA LYS A 277 5.70 -11.68 6.84
C LYS A 277 5.48 -10.24 7.35
N LEU A 278 4.95 -9.36 6.49
CA LEU A 278 4.66 -7.97 6.86
C LEU A 278 3.56 -7.90 7.92
N PHE A 279 2.48 -8.66 7.76
CA PHE A 279 1.35 -8.67 8.70
C PHE A 279 1.74 -9.27 10.06
N ALA A 280 2.61 -10.29 10.07
CA ALA A 280 3.16 -10.84 11.32
C ALA A 280 3.89 -9.77 12.15
N ARG A 281 4.55 -8.81 11.51
CA ARG A 281 5.19 -7.68 12.22
C ARG A 281 4.15 -6.77 12.88
N LYS A 282 3.06 -6.45 12.18
CA LYS A 282 1.95 -5.65 12.73
C LYS A 282 1.22 -6.38 13.88
N LEU A 283 1.08 -7.71 13.76
CA LEU A 283 0.36 -8.55 14.72
C LEU A 283 1.19 -9.03 15.92
N SER A 284 2.46 -8.68 16.01
CA SER A 284 3.47 -9.26 16.92
C SER A 284 3.97 -10.62 16.45
N VAL A 285 5.21 -10.63 15.97
CA VAL A 285 5.91 -11.80 15.41
C VAL A 285 5.90 -13.01 16.34
N LYS A 286 5.94 -12.78 17.66
CA LYS A 286 6.00 -13.83 18.69
C LYS A 286 4.79 -14.74 18.73
N ARG A 287 3.62 -14.24 18.35
CA ARG A 287 2.36 -15.02 18.34
C ARG A 287 1.93 -15.49 16.95
N CYS A 288 2.71 -15.14 15.90
CA CYS A 288 2.36 -15.47 14.54
C CYS A 288 3.06 -16.72 14.04
N SER A 289 2.34 -17.54 13.28
CA SER A 289 2.86 -18.65 12.49
C SER A 289 2.46 -18.45 11.03
N LEU A 290 3.29 -18.89 10.10
CA LEU A 290 3.10 -18.71 8.66
C LEU A 290 2.99 -20.07 7.98
N VAL A 291 1.98 -20.26 7.13
CA VAL A 291 1.93 -21.37 6.20
C VAL A 291 2.69 -20.96 4.95
N ARG A 292 3.73 -21.72 4.58
CA ARG A 292 4.54 -21.43 3.40
C ARG A 292 3.84 -21.85 2.13
N PRO A 293 3.93 -21.09 1.04
CA PRO A 293 3.54 -21.54 -0.29
C PRO A 293 4.35 -22.76 -0.74
N GLY A 294 3.69 -23.70 -1.42
CA GLY A 294 4.33 -24.87 -1.99
C GLY A 294 3.28 -25.83 -2.57
N ASP A 295 3.68 -26.78 -3.38
CA ASP A 295 2.78 -27.72 -4.07
C ASP A 295 1.89 -28.52 -3.12
N LEU A 296 2.39 -28.84 -1.93
CA LEU A 296 1.65 -29.52 -0.86
C LEU A 296 0.92 -28.58 0.09
N GLN A 297 1.00 -27.27 -0.16
CA GLN A 297 0.41 -26.21 0.66
C GLN A 297 -0.25 -25.14 -0.22
N PRO A 298 -1.17 -25.56 -1.14
CA PRO A 298 -1.94 -24.61 -1.94
C PRO A 298 -2.88 -23.81 -1.05
N ARG A 299 -3.68 -22.93 -1.62
CA ARG A 299 -4.73 -22.21 -0.88
C ARG A 299 -5.67 -23.15 -0.16
N PRO A 300 -6.25 -22.77 0.98
CA PRO A 300 -7.11 -23.63 1.77
C PRO A 300 -8.25 -24.30 1.00
N LEU A 301 -8.98 -23.55 0.16
CA LEU A 301 -10.04 -24.14 -0.65
C LEU A 301 -9.51 -25.16 -1.66
N GLU A 302 -8.40 -24.86 -2.30
CA GLU A 302 -7.77 -25.76 -3.24
C GLU A 302 -7.21 -27.01 -2.54
N ALA A 303 -6.63 -26.84 -1.35
CA ALA A 303 -6.19 -27.95 -0.52
C ALA A 303 -7.36 -28.88 -0.17
N LEU A 304 -8.52 -28.31 0.19
CA LEU A 304 -9.75 -29.05 0.43
C LEU A 304 -10.21 -29.81 -0.83
N ASN A 305 -10.25 -29.13 -1.98
CA ASN A 305 -10.65 -29.73 -3.25
C ASN A 305 -9.72 -30.87 -3.70
N ARG A 306 -8.43 -30.79 -3.38
CA ARG A 306 -7.42 -31.82 -3.64
C ARG A 306 -7.43 -32.96 -2.58
N GLY A 307 -8.27 -32.87 -1.57
CA GLY A 307 -8.35 -33.87 -0.48
C GLY A 307 -7.14 -33.84 0.46
N LEU A 308 -6.40 -32.73 0.52
CA LEU A 308 -5.25 -32.56 1.41
C LEU A 308 -5.72 -32.35 2.86
N ASN A 309 -4.92 -32.82 3.82
CA ASN A 309 -5.22 -32.65 5.24
C ASN A 309 -4.83 -31.25 5.74
N LEU A 310 -5.80 -30.34 5.81
CA LEU A 310 -5.60 -28.96 6.24
C LEU A 310 -5.09 -28.84 7.69
N THR A 311 -5.52 -29.75 8.57
CA THR A 311 -5.03 -29.78 9.96
C THR A 311 -3.53 -30.10 10.02
N LYS A 312 -3.05 -31.03 9.18
CA LYS A 312 -1.62 -31.34 9.07
C LYS A 312 -0.83 -30.14 8.56
N ILE A 313 -1.37 -29.42 7.57
CA ILE A 313 -0.74 -28.19 7.03
C ILE A 313 -0.66 -27.11 8.11
N LEU A 314 -1.73 -26.85 8.86
CA LEU A 314 -1.73 -25.87 9.96
C LEU A 314 -0.73 -26.22 11.05
N ARG A 315 -0.60 -27.50 11.43
CA ARG A 315 0.38 -27.95 12.43
C ARG A 315 1.83 -27.79 11.94
N ALA A 316 2.04 -27.83 10.64
CA ALA A 316 3.33 -27.62 10.01
C ALA A 316 3.67 -26.12 9.80
N ALA A 317 2.75 -25.20 10.15
CA ALA A 317 3.00 -23.77 10.06
C ALA A 317 4.20 -23.36 10.90
N LEU A 318 5.05 -22.50 10.33
CA LEU A 318 6.31 -22.11 10.95
C LEU A 318 6.15 -20.84 11.77
N PRO A 319 6.72 -20.77 12.98
CA PRO A 319 6.74 -19.53 13.74
C PRO A 319 7.34 -18.39 12.90
N ALA A 320 6.68 -17.23 12.88
CA ALA A 320 7.19 -16.03 12.24
C ALA A 320 8.38 -15.42 13.01
N GLY A 321 8.66 -15.95 14.21
CA GLY A 321 9.73 -15.50 15.10
C GLY A 321 11.11 -15.64 14.49
N HIS A 322 11.92 -14.61 14.71
CA HIS A 322 13.27 -14.49 14.19
C HIS A 322 14.19 -15.56 14.80
N LYS A 323 14.82 -16.35 13.97
CA LYS A 323 15.99 -17.13 14.29
C LYS A 323 17.13 -16.61 13.43
N SER A 324 18.25 -16.32 14.06
CA SER A 324 19.43 -15.75 13.39
C SER A 324 20.10 -16.72 12.41
N ILE A 325 19.74 -17.99 12.45
CA ILE A 325 20.31 -19.04 11.61
C ILE A 325 19.16 -19.81 10.99
N VAL A 326 19.16 -19.92 9.66
CA VAL A 326 18.21 -20.71 8.89
C VAL A 326 18.96 -21.74 8.05
N SER A 327 18.40 -22.94 7.93
CA SER A 327 18.92 -23.98 7.04
C SER A 327 18.37 -23.80 5.63
N PHE A 328 19.04 -24.34 4.61
CA PHE A 328 18.53 -24.34 3.23
C PHE A 328 17.13 -24.98 3.13
N ARG A 329 16.87 -26.03 3.94
CA ARG A 329 15.53 -26.63 4.02
C ARG A 329 14.43 -25.61 4.35
N GLN A 330 14.76 -24.59 5.15
CA GLN A 330 13.82 -23.52 5.52
C GLN A 330 13.69 -22.46 4.42
N LEU A 331 14.72 -22.28 3.58
CA LEU A 331 14.76 -21.33 2.47
C LEU A 331 14.28 -21.94 1.15
N ARG A 332 14.19 -23.28 1.06
CA ARG A 332 13.99 -24.00 -0.20
C ARG A 332 12.80 -23.50 -1.00
N GLU A 333 11.66 -23.33 -0.36
CA GLU A 333 10.43 -22.88 -1.03
C GLU A 333 10.49 -21.40 -1.42
N GLU A 334 11.17 -20.57 -0.61
CA GLU A 334 11.39 -19.16 -0.95
C GLU A 334 12.29 -19.06 -2.18
N VAL A 335 13.38 -19.81 -2.20
CA VAL A 335 14.31 -19.87 -3.35
C VAL A 335 13.61 -20.39 -4.61
N PHE A 336 12.79 -21.46 -4.47
CA PHE A 336 12.01 -21.96 -5.59
C PHE A 336 11.01 -20.92 -6.08
N GLY A 337 10.31 -20.22 -5.17
CA GLY A 337 9.38 -19.14 -5.51
C GLY A 337 10.06 -18.00 -6.27
N GLU A 338 11.27 -17.60 -5.88
CA GLU A 338 12.05 -16.60 -6.59
C GLU A 338 12.46 -17.06 -7.99
N LEU A 339 12.87 -18.31 -8.13
CA LEU A 339 13.26 -18.88 -9.43
C LEU A 339 12.06 -19.05 -10.38
N ALA A 340 10.92 -19.51 -9.84
CA ALA A 340 9.71 -19.75 -10.62
C ALA A 340 9.00 -18.45 -11.05
N ASN A 341 9.13 -17.37 -10.26
CA ASN A 341 8.45 -16.08 -10.47
C ASN A 341 9.43 -14.94 -10.80
N SER A 342 10.42 -15.20 -11.65
CA SER A 342 11.51 -14.25 -11.97
C SER A 342 11.00 -12.86 -12.39
N GLU A 343 9.89 -12.76 -13.13
CA GLU A 343 9.29 -11.47 -13.51
C GLU A 343 8.71 -10.70 -12.33
N GLN A 344 8.12 -11.37 -11.33
CA GLN A 344 7.59 -10.75 -10.13
C GLN A 344 8.72 -10.31 -9.19
N VAL A 345 9.78 -11.14 -9.12
CA VAL A 345 11.00 -10.84 -8.34
C VAL A 345 11.76 -9.65 -8.94
N ALA A 346 11.76 -9.50 -10.27
CA ALA A 346 12.32 -8.33 -10.97
C ALA A 346 11.65 -7.01 -10.52
N GLY A 347 10.44 -7.06 -9.97
CA GLY A 347 9.74 -5.91 -9.43
C GLY A 347 8.92 -5.13 -10.46
N VAL A 348 8.57 -3.88 -10.12
CA VAL A 348 7.73 -3.03 -10.95
C VAL A 348 8.56 -2.39 -12.05
N LYS A 349 8.15 -2.56 -13.31
CA LYS A 349 8.84 -2.00 -14.49
C LYS A 349 8.40 -0.55 -14.72
N TRP A 350 9.36 0.34 -15.02
CA TRP A 350 9.03 1.72 -15.38
C TRP A 350 8.38 1.77 -16.76
N ALA A 351 7.21 2.37 -16.86
CA ALA A 351 6.51 2.57 -18.13
C ALA A 351 7.17 3.69 -18.95
N ARG A 352 7.72 4.71 -18.27
CA ARG A 352 8.37 5.88 -18.92
C ARG A 352 9.83 5.63 -19.31
N PHE A 353 10.50 4.68 -18.65
CA PHE A 353 11.94 4.43 -18.82
C PHE A 353 12.23 2.97 -19.24
N PRO A 354 11.87 2.55 -20.46
CA PRO A 354 12.07 1.17 -20.93
C PRO A 354 13.54 0.74 -20.96
N GLU A 355 14.47 1.68 -21.23
CA GLU A 355 15.91 1.38 -21.22
C GLU A 355 16.41 1.06 -19.80
N LEU A 356 15.84 1.71 -18.78
CA LEU A 356 16.14 1.40 -17.37
C LEU A 356 15.70 -0.03 -17.01
N ASN A 357 14.57 -0.49 -17.55
CA ASN A 357 14.10 -1.86 -17.37
C ASN A 357 15.02 -2.90 -17.98
N LYS A 358 15.72 -2.58 -19.07
CA LYS A 358 16.70 -3.49 -19.67
C LYS A 358 17.88 -3.73 -18.75
N LEU A 359 18.30 -2.70 -18.00
CA LEU A 359 19.44 -2.74 -17.10
C LEU A 359 19.03 -3.24 -15.71
N LEU A 360 18.08 -2.57 -15.04
CA LEU A 360 17.69 -2.88 -13.67
C LEU A 360 16.64 -3.99 -13.56
N LYS A 361 16.01 -4.43 -14.67
CA LYS A 361 14.88 -5.37 -14.74
C LYS A 361 13.58 -4.87 -14.10
N GLY A 362 13.63 -4.00 -13.08
CA GLY A 362 12.50 -3.39 -12.39
C GLY A 362 12.87 -2.78 -11.03
N HIS A 363 11.90 -2.19 -10.38
CA HIS A 363 12.01 -1.59 -9.04
C HIS A 363 11.64 -2.64 -7.98
N ARG A 364 12.60 -3.04 -7.16
CA ARG A 364 12.45 -4.10 -6.15
C ARG A 364 12.38 -3.52 -4.74
N LYS A 365 11.58 -4.13 -3.91
CA LYS A 365 11.50 -3.81 -2.48
C LYS A 365 12.77 -4.28 -1.75
N GLY A 366 13.11 -3.60 -0.66
CA GLY A 366 14.24 -3.98 0.19
C GLY A 366 15.62 -3.59 -0.33
N GLU A 367 15.70 -2.86 -1.45
CA GLU A 367 16.95 -2.37 -2.03
C GLU A 367 17.23 -0.90 -1.68
N LEU A 368 18.49 -0.54 -1.73
CA LEU A 368 18.98 0.83 -1.65
C LEU A 368 19.54 1.26 -3.02
N THR A 369 18.91 2.25 -3.63
CA THR A 369 19.40 2.93 -4.82
C THR A 369 20.02 4.25 -4.43
N VAL A 370 21.30 4.44 -4.76
CA VAL A 370 21.97 5.74 -4.66
C VAL A 370 21.90 6.45 -6.00
N PHE A 371 21.42 7.70 -5.95
CA PHE A 371 21.31 8.56 -7.13
C PHE A 371 22.19 9.80 -6.97
N THR A 372 23.01 10.09 -7.97
CA THR A 372 23.89 11.26 -7.97
C THR A 372 23.95 11.95 -9.34
N GLY A 373 24.58 13.10 -9.40
CA GLY A 373 24.76 13.90 -10.62
C GLY A 373 25.20 15.31 -10.29
N PRO A 374 25.71 16.09 -11.27
CA PRO A 374 26.15 17.47 -11.07
C PRO A 374 25.08 18.36 -10.48
N THR A 375 25.50 19.44 -9.82
CA THR A 375 24.55 20.45 -9.33
C THR A 375 23.83 21.10 -10.53
N GLY A 376 22.51 21.27 -10.43
CA GLY A 376 21.70 21.84 -11.52
C GLY A 376 21.41 20.88 -12.71
N SER A 377 21.86 19.63 -12.67
CA SER A 377 21.58 18.65 -13.73
C SER A 377 20.11 18.18 -13.81
N GLY A 378 19.32 18.46 -12.78
CA GLY A 378 17.90 18.08 -12.71
C GLY A 378 17.66 16.78 -11.95
N LYS A 379 18.50 16.46 -10.93
CA LYS A 379 18.35 15.25 -10.09
C LYS A 379 16.94 15.11 -9.52
N THR A 380 16.46 16.09 -8.80
CA THR A 380 15.11 16.09 -8.21
C THR A 380 14.04 15.93 -9.28
N THR A 381 14.18 16.61 -10.43
CA THR A 381 13.24 16.51 -11.56
C THR A 381 13.21 15.11 -12.18
N PHE A 382 14.35 14.45 -12.31
CA PHE A 382 14.40 13.08 -12.82
C PHE A 382 13.80 12.10 -11.82
N ILE A 383 14.19 12.17 -10.54
CA ILE A 383 13.69 11.25 -9.52
C ILE A 383 12.20 11.47 -9.23
N SER A 384 11.68 12.72 -9.37
CA SER A 384 10.24 12.96 -9.26
C SER A 384 9.46 12.23 -10.37
N GLU A 385 9.94 12.26 -11.61
CA GLU A 385 9.32 11.50 -12.72
C GLU A 385 9.47 9.98 -12.53
N TYR A 386 10.63 9.52 -12.08
CA TYR A 386 10.91 8.12 -11.75
C TYR A 386 9.95 7.57 -10.69
N ALA A 387 9.77 8.33 -9.59
CA ALA A 387 8.89 7.94 -8.50
C ALA A 387 7.41 8.03 -8.90
N LEU A 388 7.04 9.06 -9.66
CA LEU A 388 5.68 9.25 -10.17
C LEU A 388 5.25 8.12 -11.10
N ASP A 389 6.15 7.64 -11.98
CA ASP A 389 5.88 6.48 -12.84
C ASP A 389 5.54 5.23 -12.02
N LEU A 390 6.26 4.99 -10.93
CA LEU A 390 5.98 3.90 -10.00
C LEU A 390 4.66 4.10 -9.24
N CYS A 391 4.37 5.33 -8.80
CA CYS A 391 3.10 5.65 -8.12
C CYS A 391 1.89 5.39 -9.02
N THR A 392 1.97 5.73 -10.32
CA THR A 392 0.88 5.46 -11.27
C THR A 392 0.60 3.97 -11.47
N GLN A 393 1.54 3.11 -11.07
CA GLN A 393 1.43 1.66 -11.08
C GLN A 393 1.10 1.07 -9.69
N GLY A 394 0.78 1.93 -8.72
CA GLY A 394 0.33 1.52 -7.38
C GLY A 394 1.47 1.31 -6.37
N VAL A 395 2.70 1.75 -6.64
CA VAL A 395 3.79 1.71 -5.66
C VAL A 395 3.60 2.84 -4.66
N CYS A 396 3.25 2.50 -3.41
CA CYS A 396 3.09 3.47 -2.33
C CYS A 396 4.44 4.13 -2.01
N THR A 397 4.54 5.43 -2.31
CA THR A 397 5.79 6.17 -2.22
C THR A 397 5.71 7.29 -1.19
N LEU A 398 6.73 7.38 -0.33
CA LEU A 398 6.96 8.49 0.59
C LEU A 398 8.12 9.34 0.11
N TRP A 399 7.92 10.65 0.01
CA TRP A 399 8.96 11.58 -0.39
C TRP A 399 9.42 12.46 0.78
N GLY A 400 10.71 12.43 1.08
CA GLY A 400 11.39 13.36 1.99
C GLY A 400 12.21 14.37 1.20
N SER A 401 11.64 15.56 0.98
CA SER A 401 12.35 16.67 0.36
C SER A 401 12.84 17.62 1.44
N PHE A 402 14.16 17.63 1.67
CA PHE A 402 14.79 18.48 2.67
C PHE A 402 15.32 19.79 2.06
N GLU A 403 15.47 19.84 0.73
CA GLU A 403 16.03 20.94 -0.02
C GLU A 403 14.94 21.88 -0.56
N ILE A 404 13.87 21.34 -1.10
CA ILE A 404 12.79 22.14 -1.68
C ILE A 404 11.46 21.90 -0.96
N ASN A 405 10.63 22.94 -0.91
CA ASN A 405 9.31 22.87 -0.30
C ASN A 405 8.41 21.87 -1.03
N ASN A 406 7.60 21.13 -0.27
CA ASN A 406 6.66 20.13 -0.79
C ASN A 406 5.67 20.70 -1.81
N ILE A 407 5.23 21.95 -1.65
CA ILE A 407 4.32 22.61 -2.61
C ILE A 407 5.02 22.74 -3.98
N ARG A 408 6.29 23.16 -3.99
CA ARG A 408 7.07 23.27 -5.22
C ARG A 408 7.34 21.92 -5.86
N LEU A 409 7.65 20.92 -5.05
CA LEU A 409 7.84 19.54 -5.52
C LEU A 409 6.55 18.97 -6.10
N ALA A 410 5.42 19.10 -5.40
CA ALA A 410 4.12 18.64 -5.86
C ALA A 410 3.70 19.32 -7.18
N LYS A 411 3.98 20.63 -7.33
CA LYS A 411 3.77 21.37 -8.60
C LYS A 411 4.57 20.76 -9.75
N ILE A 412 5.86 20.43 -9.52
CA ILE A 412 6.70 19.76 -10.53
C ILE A 412 6.08 18.41 -10.90
N MET A 413 5.73 17.58 -9.91
CA MET A 413 5.16 16.25 -10.13
C MET A 413 3.79 16.31 -10.81
N LEU A 414 2.93 17.26 -10.46
CA LEU A 414 1.65 17.48 -11.12
C LEU A 414 1.83 17.88 -12.60
N THR A 415 2.81 18.76 -12.90
CA THR A 415 3.19 19.12 -14.27
C THR A 415 3.67 17.89 -15.07
N GLN A 416 4.47 17.04 -14.44
CA GLN A 416 4.94 15.77 -15.04
C GLN A 416 3.80 14.78 -15.25
N PHE A 417 2.84 14.72 -14.34
CA PHE A 417 1.67 13.85 -14.41
C PHE A 417 0.72 14.27 -15.52
N ALA A 418 0.41 15.57 -15.60
CA ALA A 418 -0.41 16.16 -16.66
C ALA A 418 0.32 16.19 -18.03
N ALA A 419 1.65 16.03 -18.04
CA ALA A 419 2.52 16.15 -19.22
C ALA A 419 2.37 17.50 -19.94
N ARG A 420 2.00 18.57 -19.22
CA ARG A 420 1.77 19.93 -19.72
C ARG A 420 1.93 20.96 -18.61
N ARG A 421 2.13 22.23 -18.96
CA ARG A 421 2.13 23.33 -18.00
C ARG A 421 0.70 23.70 -17.64
N LEU A 422 0.29 23.41 -16.41
CA LEU A 422 -1.02 23.79 -15.90
C LEU A 422 -1.11 25.29 -15.59
N GLU A 423 0.03 26.00 -15.46
CA GLU A 423 0.07 27.46 -15.30
C GLU A 423 -0.59 28.18 -16.46
N ASP A 424 -0.50 27.61 -17.66
CA ASP A 424 -1.06 28.16 -18.88
C ASP A 424 -2.53 27.72 -19.13
N GLN A 425 -3.05 26.78 -18.31
CA GLN A 425 -4.37 26.14 -18.44
C GLN A 425 -4.95 25.82 -17.05
N LEU A 426 -5.17 26.87 -16.24
CA LEU A 426 -5.65 26.73 -14.85
C LEU A 426 -7.05 26.10 -14.75
N GLU A 427 -7.85 26.21 -15.80
CA GLU A 427 -9.18 25.57 -15.90
C GLU A 427 -9.12 24.04 -15.84
N LEU A 428 -7.97 23.44 -16.16
CA LEU A 428 -7.76 21.99 -16.08
C LEU A 428 -7.16 21.55 -14.74
N TYR A 429 -6.88 22.49 -13.83
CA TYR A 429 -6.21 22.20 -12.58
C TYR A 429 -6.98 21.17 -11.73
N ASP A 430 -8.27 21.41 -11.51
CA ASP A 430 -9.08 20.54 -10.63
C ASP A 430 -9.16 19.11 -11.17
N GLU A 431 -9.33 18.93 -12.50
CA GLU A 431 -9.33 17.61 -13.13
C GLU A 431 -8.03 16.83 -12.88
N TRP A 432 -6.88 17.49 -13.08
CA TRP A 432 -5.58 16.86 -12.91
C TRP A 432 -5.21 16.70 -11.44
N ALA A 433 -5.61 17.63 -10.58
CA ALA A 433 -5.41 17.56 -9.14
C ALA A 433 -6.20 16.40 -8.53
N ASP A 434 -7.48 16.22 -8.88
CA ASP A 434 -8.31 15.09 -8.42
C ASP A 434 -7.69 13.74 -8.79
N ARG A 435 -7.17 13.61 -10.02
CA ARG A 435 -6.48 12.40 -10.48
C ARG A 435 -5.13 12.18 -9.82
N PHE A 436 -4.40 13.27 -9.52
CA PHE A 436 -3.12 13.21 -8.83
C PHE A 436 -3.30 12.83 -7.35
N GLU A 437 -4.36 13.30 -6.72
CA GLU A 437 -4.72 12.96 -5.33
C GLU A 437 -5.04 11.47 -5.15
N GLU A 438 -5.46 10.78 -6.21
CA GLU A 438 -5.68 9.32 -6.18
C GLU A 438 -4.38 8.50 -6.11
N LEU A 439 -3.22 9.10 -6.36
CA LEU A 439 -1.94 8.40 -6.33
C LEU A 439 -1.53 8.06 -4.89
N PRO A 440 -0.90 6.89 -4.67
CA PRO A 440 -0.38 6.52 -3.36
C PRO A 440 0.96 7.23 -3.07
N LEU A 441 0.92 8.57 -3.05
CA LEU A 441 2.06 9.46 -2.89
C LEU A 441 1.92 10.29 -1.62
N TYR A 442 2.96 10.27 -0.79
CA TYR A 442 2.99 10.91 0.52
C TYR A 442 4.25 11.77 0.65
N PHE A 443 4.17 12.84 1.43
CA PHE A 443 5.29 13.77 1.63
C PHE A 443 5.62 13.90 3.11
N MET A 444 6.91 13.85 3.45
CA MET A 444 7.39 14.26 4.77
C MET A 444 7.35 15.80 4.86
N THR A 445 7.01 16.30 6.04
CA THR A 445 6.92 17.75 6.27
C THR A 445 8.23 18.37 6.79
N PHE A 446 9.33 17.62 6.70
CA PHE A 446 10.64 18.11 7.12
C PHE A 446 11.23 19.08 6.12
N HIS A 447 11.87 20.13 6.64
CA HIS A 447 12.65 21.09 5.88
C HIS A 447 13.98 21.35 6.57
N GLY A 448 15.03 21.51 5.78
CA GLY A 448 16.37 21.76 6.30
C GLY A 448 16.96 20.57 7.07
N GLN A 449 17.86 20.88 8.01
CA GLN A 449 18.62 19.87 8.73
C GLN A 449 17.75 19.03 9.66
N GLN A 450 17.89 17.71 9.60
CA GLN A 450 17.13 16.76 10.39
C GLN A 450 18.02 15.66 11.01
N ASN A 451 17.62 15.17 12.17
CA ASN A 451 18.26 14.01 12.77
C ASN A 451 17.83 12.72 12.06
N ILE A 452 18.79 11.87 11.69
CA ILE A 452 18.51 10.59 11.00
C ILE A 452 17.52 9.71 11.77
N LYS A 453 17.58 9.69 13.11
CA LYS A 453 16.66 8.91 13.93
C LYS A 453 15.21 9.35 13.74
N THR A 454 14.95 10.65 13.75
CA THR A 454 13.61 11.21 13.53
C THR A 454 13.09 10.86 12.13
N VAL A 455 13.96 10.93 11.13
CA VAL A 455 13.60 10.55 9.74
C VAL A 455 13.25 9.07 9.65
N LEU A 456 14.08 8.18 10.22
CA LEU A 456 13.82 6.73 10.22
C LEU A 456 12.56 6.36 10.99
N ASP A 457 12.29 7.01 12.13
CA ASP A 457 11.07 6.78 12.92
C ASP A 457 9.83 7.21 12.11
N THR A 458 9.89 8.33 11.39
CA THR A 458 8.82 8.77 10.48
C THR A 458 8.63 7.81 9.31
N MET A 459 9.71 7.36 8.69
CA MET A 459 9.64 6.36 7.62
C MET A 459 9.02 5.05 8.11
N LYS A 460 9.40 4.59 9.30
CA LYS A 460 8.85 3.38 9.92
C LYS A 460 7.35 3.52 10.20
N HIS A 461 6.95 4.68 10.68
CA HIS A 461 5.53 5.02 10.85
C HIS A 461 4.78 4.98 9.52
N ALA A 462 5.33 5.58 8.48
CA ALA A 462 4.72 5.61 7.16
C ALA A 462 4.59 4.20 6.53
N VAL A 463 5.62 3.36 6.66
CA VAL A 463 5.56 1.95 6.23
C VAL A 463 4.45 1.20 6.97
N TYR A 464 4.29 1.47 8.27
CA TYR A 464 3.26 0.82 9.08
C TYR A 464 1.84 1.29 8.72
N MET A 465 1.65 2.61 8.56
CA MET A 465 0.32 3.22 8.39
C MET A 465 -0.18 3.19 6.95
N TYR A 466 0.72 3.44 5.99
CA TYR A 466 0.36 3.66 4.58
C TYR A 466 0.90 2.57 3.66
N ASP A 467 1.46 1.49 4.24
CA ASP A 467 2.06 0.38 3.48
C ASP A 467 3.10 0.88 2.44
N ILE A 468 3.90 1.89 2.83
CA ILE A 468 4.95 2.46 1.98
C ILE A 468 5.94 1.38 1.59
N THR A 469 6.21 1.27 0.29
CA THR A 469 7.17 0.33 -0.28
C THR A 469 8.33 1.00 -0.98
N HIS A 470 8.25 2.30 -1.18
CA HIS A 470 9.31 3.13 -1.75
C HIS A 470 9.46 4.43 -0.96
N VAL A 471 10.67 4.79 -0.59
CA VAL A 471 11.00 6.08 0.04
C VAL A 471 12.05 6.79 -0.79
N VAL A 472 11.80 8.05 -1.11
CA VAL A 472 12.79 8.95 -1.72
C VAL A 472 13.30 9.92 -0.68
N VAL A 473 14.61 10.08 -0.59
CA VAL A 473 15.28 11.02 0.32
C VAL A 473 16.14 11.99 -0.51
N ASP A 474 15.71 13.25 -0.57
CA ASP A 474 16.37 14.31 -1.34
C ASP A 474 16.72 15.49 -0.41
N ASN A 475 17.96 15.67 0.07
CA ASN A 475 19.13 14.84 -0.12
C ASN A 475 19.76 14.46 1.23
N LEU A 476 20.74 13.54 1.22
CA LEU A 476 21.43 13.04 2.40
C LEU A 476 22.15 14.14 3.21
N GLN A 477 22.66 15.18 2.52
CA GLN A 477 23.47 16.22 3.14
C GLN A 477 22.74 16.97 4.26
N PHE A 478 21.44 17.07 4.21
CA PHE A 478 20.61 17.71 5.26
C PHE A 478 20.50 16.90 6.56
N MET A 479 21.03 15.68 6.58
CA MET A 479 21.09 14.86 7.81
C MET A 479 22.46 14.91 8.48
N MET A 480 23.41 15.64 7.89
CA MET A 480 24.77 15.82 8.44
C MET A 480 24.86 17.15 9.18
N GLY A 481 25.20 17.12 10.47
CA GLY A 481 25.37 18.32 11.29
C GLY A 481 26.48 19.27 10.76
N HIS A 482 26.34 20.56 11.05
CA HIS A 482 27.28 21.59 10.60
C HIS A 482 28.63 21.59 11.36
N GLU A 483 28.67 21.00 12.55
CA GLU A 483 29.79 21.21 13.51
C GLU A 483 30.88 20.15 13.50
N GLN A 484 30.84 19.19 12.56
CA GLN A 484 31.81 18.09 12.56
C GLN A 484 33.04 18.38 11.68
N LEU A 485 34.24 18.10 12.21
CA LEU A 485 35.49 18.05 11.48
C LEU A 485 35.39 17.11 10.27
N SER A 486 36.21 17.28 9.25
CA SER A 486 36.07 16.56 7.97
C SER A 486 36.09 15.03 8.10
N ALA A 487 36.84 14.48 9.03
CA ALA A 487 36.91 13.02 9.32
C ALA A 487 35.59 12.51 9.94
N ASP A 488 35.01 13.26 10.88
CA ASP A 488 33.75 12.92 11.52
C ASP A 488 32.57 12.98 10.52
N ARG A 489 32.68 13.84 9.51
CA ARG A 489 31.69 14.00 8.44
C ARG A 489 31.58 12.76 7.56
N LEU A 490 32.69 12.12 7.22
CA LEU A 490 32.69 10.87 6.45
C LEU A 490 32.10 9.72 7.28
N ALA A 491 32.48 9.63 8.55
CA ALA A 491 31.93 8.62 9.46
C ALA A 491 30.41 8.81 9.68
N ALA A 492 29.94 10.04 9.82
CA ALA A 492 28.53 10.36 9.95
C ALA A 492 27.74 9.99 8.67
N GLN A 493 28.28 10.27 7.50
CA GLN A 493 27.68 9.88 6.23
C GLN A 493 27.58 8.36 6.09
N ASP A 494 28.66 7.65 6.44
CA ASP A 494 28.69 6.19 6.41
C ASP A 494 27.67 5.57 7.36
N PHE A 495 27.50 6.16 8.55
CA PHE A 495 26.47 5.77 9.50
C PHE A 495 25.06 5.95 8.92
N ILE A 496 24.79 7.10 8.32
CA ILE A 496 23.47 7.41 7.74
C ILE A 496 23.14 6.45 6.59
N ILE A 497 24.09 6.21 5.68
CA ILE A 497 23.89 5.29 4.55
C ILE A 497 23.63 3.87 5.06
N GLY A 498 24.44 3.39 6.03
CA GLY A 498 24.24 2.10 6.67
C GLY A 498 22.88 1.98 7.36
N ALA A 499 22.40 3.07 7.98
CA ALA A 499 21.09 3.12 8.63
C ALA A 499 19.94 3.00 7.59
N PHE A 500 20.03 3.68 6.46
CA PHE A 500 19.07 3.53 5.36
C PHE A 500 19.11 2.13 4.73
N ARG A 501 20.31 1.58 4.51
CA ARG A 501 20.45 0.21 4.01
C ARG A 501 19.78 -0.81 4.93
N LYS A 502 20.05 -0.69 6.22
CA LYS A 502 19.41 -1.53 7.24
C LYS A 502 17.90 -1.35 7.23
N PHE A 503 17.42 -0.10 7.16
CA PHE A 503 15.98 0.18 7.10
C PHE A 503 15.34 -0.49 5.88
N ALA A 504 15.94 -0.36 4.69
CA ALA A 504 15.45 -0.97 3.46
C ALA A 504 15.25 -2.49 3.63
N THR A 505 16.25 -3.18 4.17
CA THR A 505 16.20 -4.63 4.40
C THR A 505 15.18 -5.02 5.46
N ASP A 506 15.21 -4.34 6.63
CA ASP A 506 14.37 -4.71 7.78
C ASP A 506 12.88 -4.47 7.54
N ASN A 507 12.53 -3.48 6.71
CA ASN A 507 11.16 -3.09 6.43
C ASN A 507 10.67 -3.53 5.03
N THR A 508 11.51 -4.21 4.25
CA THR A 508 11.20 -4.62 2.87
C THR A 508 10.68 -3.42 2.05
N CYS A 509 11.39 -2.29 2.17
CA CYS A 509 11.06 -1.02 1.55
C CYS A 509 12.23 -0.56 0.68
N HIS A 510 11.97 -0.16 -0.57
CA HIS A 510 13.01 0.41 -1.41
C HIS A 510 13.35 1.83 -0.96
N ILE A 511 14.63 2.17 -0.90
CA ILE A 511 15.07 3.54 -0.64
C ILE A 511 15.82 4.07 -1.84
N THR A 512 15.40 5.21 -2.36
CA THR A 512 16.15 6.01 -3.33
C THR A 512 16.76 7.21 -2.61
N LEU A 513 18.08 7.20 -2.46
CA LEU A 513 18.83 8.19 -1.72
C LEU A 513 19.61 9.09 -2.68
N ILE A 514 19.29 10.38 -2.70
CA ILE A 514 19.99 11.37 -3.50
C ILE A 514 21.21 11.89 -2.73
N ILE A 515 22.38 11.80 -3.37
CA ILE A 515 23.66 12.23 -2.79
C ILE A 515 24.33 13.18 -3.79
N HIS A 516 24.81 14.34 -3.32
CA HIS A 516 25.62 15.23 -4.14
C HIS A 516 27.01 14.62 -4.39
N PRO A 517 27.60 14.82 -5.59
CA PRO A 517 28.95 14.41 -5.87
C PRO A 517 29.97 15.27 -5.09
N ARG A 518 31.22 14.81 -5.02
CA ARG A 518 32.35 15.65 -4.63
C ARG A 518 32.51 16.76 -5.67
N LYS A 519 33.09 17.88 -5.26
CA LYS A 519 33.54 18.90 -6.22
C LYS A 519 34.68 18.29 -7.04
N GLU A 520 34.39 17.88 -8.24
CA GLU A 520 35.34 17.48 -9.27
C GLU A 520 35.32 18.56 -10.36
N ASP A 521 36.36 18.57 -11.21
CA ASP A 521 36.41 19.46 -12.38
C ASP A 521 35.17 19.23 -13.25
N ASP A 522 34.48 20.30 -13.59
CA ASP A 522 33.20 20.28 -14.34
C ASP A 522 33.29 19.55 -15.71
N GLU A 523 34.51 19.25 -16.17
CA GLU A 523 34.79 18.59 -17.46
C GLU A 523 34.90 17.06 -17.37
N LYS A 524 34.98 16.47 -16.16
CA LYS A 524 35.11 15.02 -16.00
C LYS A 524 33.77 14.33 -15.79
N GLU A 525 33.60 13.19 -16.44
CA GLU A 525 32.45 12.30 -16.16
C GLU A 525 32.49 11.80 -14.71
N LEU A 526 31.35 11.91 -14.04
CA LEU A 526 31.20 11.35 -12.70
C LEU A 526 31.29 9.83 -12.73
N GLN A 527 32.02 9.27 -11.79
CA GLN A 527 32.15 7.84 -11.57
C GLN A 527 31.57 7.47 -10.19
N THR A 528 31.50 6.19 -9.89
CA THR A 528 31.08 5.73 -8.55
C THR A 528 32.00 6.28 -7.44
N ALA A 529 33.27 6.56 -7.74
CA ALA A 529 34.22 7.20 -6.83
C ALA A 529 33.93 8.68 -6.61
N SER A 530 33.20 9.34 -7.52
CA SER A 530 32.82 10.75 -7.42
C SER A 530 31.66 11.00 -6.45
N ILE A 531 31.01 9.95 -5.95
CA ILE A 531 29.93 10.09 -4.95
C ILE A 531 30.55 10.69 -3.68
N PHE A 532 29.96 11.77 -3.20
CA PHE A 532 30.42 12.44 -1.98
C PHE A 532 30.42 11.45 -0.81
N GLY A 533 31.57 11.36 -0.09
CA GLY A 533 31.74 10.49 1.05
C GLY A 533 32.76 9.38 0.85
N SER A 534 32.60 8.30 1.59
CA SER A 534 33.45 7.13 1.50
C SER A 534 32.99 6.17 0.39
N ALA A 535 33.81 5.17 0.09
CA ALA A 535 33.44 4.05 -0.78
C ALA A 535 32.17 3.30 -0.27
N LYS A 536 31.74 3.55 0.97
CA LYS A 536 30.63 2.85 1.62
C LYS A 536 29.27 3.10 0.90
N ALA A 537 29.04 4.30 0.36
CA ALA A 537 27.83 4.57 -0.41
C ALA A 537 27.70 3.61 -1.60
N SER A 538 28.79 3.42 -2.34
CA SER A 538 28.81 2.48 -3.45
C SER A 538 28.82 1.01 -3.00
N GLN A 539 29.37 0.70 -1.83
CA GLN A 539 29.37 -0.66 -1.27
C GLN A 539 27.99 -1.08 -0.77
N GLU A 540 27.32 -0.24 0.02
CA GLU A 540 26.01 -0.51 0.63
C GLU A 540 24.86 -0.47 -0.38
N ALA A 541 24.95 0.38 -1.40
CA ALA A 541 23.92 0.47 -2.44
C ALA A 541 23.79 -0.83 -3.24
N ASP A 542 22.57 -1.22 -3.55
CA ASP A 542 22.29 -2.29 -4.52
C ASP A 542 22.38 -1.75 -5.95
N ASN A 543 21.90 -0.52 -6.16
CA ASN A 543 21.97 0.16 -7.45
C ASN A 543 22.63 1.53 -7.28
N VAL A 544 23.42 1.92 -8.26
CA VAL A 544 24.00 3.27 -8.35
C VAL A 544 23.66 3.85 -9.71
N LEU A 545 22.93 4.97 -9.68
CA LEU A 545 22.51 5.71 -10.84
C LEU A 545 23.19 7.08 -10.86
N ILE A 546 23.75 7.46 -12.00
CA ILE A 546 24.45 8.72 -12.19
C ILE A 546 23.79 9.49 -13.34
N LEU A 547 23.26 10.67 -13.05
CA LEU A 547 22.80 11.60 -14.07
C LEU A 547 24.02 12.38 -14.60
N GLN A 548 24.44 12.08 -15.80
CA GLN A 548 25.56 12.76 -16.49
C GLN A 548 25.02 13.94 -17.30
N ASP A 549 25.65 15.10 -17.18
CA ASP A 549 25.34 16.29 -17.98
C ASP A 549 26.63 16.78 -18.69
N ARG A 550 26.79 16.43 -19.95
CA ARG A 550 27.91 16.91 -20.76
C ARG A 550 27.54 18.26 -21.37
N LYS A 551 28.09 19.33 -20.85
CA LYS A 551 28.07 20.63 -21.50
C LYS A 551 29.05 20.60 -22.67
N LEU A 552 28.51 20.50 -23.88
CA LEU A 552 29.32 20.66 -25.07
C LEU A 552 29.64 22.15 -25.26
N THR A 553 30.90 22.46 -25.55
CA THR A 553 31.41 23.82 -25.81
C THR A 553 30.73 24.51 -27.00
N THR A 554 29.96 23.82 -27.83
CA THR A 554 29.36 24.33 -29.06
C THR A 554 27.94 23.89 -29.36
N GLY A 555 27.17 23.38 -28.37
CA GLY A 555 25.78 22.91 -28.60
C GLY A 555 25.01 22.62 -27.32
N PRO A 556 23.70 22.26 -27.42
CA PRO A 556 22.91 21.86 -26.27
C PRO A 556 23.52 20.62 -25.62
N GLY A 557 23.85 20.69 -24.34
CA GLY A 557 24.43 19.59 -23.57
C GLY A 557 23.59 18.32 -23.67
N LYS A 558 24.23 17.18 -23.88
CA LYS A 558 23.56 15.86 -23.88
C LYS A 558 23.53 15.32 -22.47
N ARG A 559 22.34 14.92 -22.01
CA ARG A 559 22.14 14.25 -20.71
C ARG A 559 22.01 12.76 -20.89
N TYR A 560 22.60 12.01 -19.96
CA TYR A 560 22.58 10.56 -19.97
C TYR A 560 22.28 10.07 -18.56
N LEU A 561 21.57 8.95 -18.46
CA LEU A 561 21.52 8.18 -17.23
C LEU A 561 22.47 7.01 -17.35
N GLN A 562 23.37 6.90 -16.38
CA GLN A 562 24.30 5.79 -16.24
C GLN A 562 23.83 4.91 -15.06
N VAL A 563 23.64 3.63 -15.32
CA VAL A 563 23.56 2.58 -14.30
C VAL A 563 24.99 2.12 -14.05
N ALA A 564 25.59 2.61 -12.96
CA ALA A 564 27.00 2.33 -12.64
C ALA A 564 27.17 1.09 -11.76
N LYS A 565 26.10 0.68 -11.07
CA LYS A 565 26.03 -0.55 -10.29
C LYS A 565 24.61 -1.12 -10.31
N ASN A 566 24.53 -2.43 -10.44
CA ASN A 566 23.32 -3.22 -10.30
C ASN A 566 23.69 -4.55 -9.63
N ARG A 567 23.24 -4.76 -8.39
CA ARG A 567 23.56 -5.97 -7.62
C ARG A 567 22.66 -7.16 -7.98
N PHE A 568 21.53 -6.92 -8.63
CA PHE A 568 20.55 -7.96 -8.92
C PHE A 568 21.06 -8.94 -9.98
N ASP A 569 21.52 -8.44 -11.12
CA ASP A 569 22.03 -9.28 -12.22
C ASP A 569 23.37 -8.78 -12.81
N GLY A 570 23.87 -7.65 -12.35
CA GLY A 570 25.16 -7.09 -12.77
C GLY A 570 25.12 -6.25 -14.03
N ASP A 571 23.97 -6.13 -14.73
CA ASP A 571 23.86 -5.33 -15.95
C ASP A 571 24.07 -3.84 -15.65
N VAL A 572 25.03 -3.24 -16.32
CA VAL A 572 25.36 -1.82 -16.25
C VAL A 572 25.31 -1.20 -17.63
N GLY A 573 25.14 0.11 -17.72
CA GLY A 573 25.09 0.77 -19.02
C GLY A 573 24.70 2.24 -18.93
N VAL A 574 24.64 2.88 -20.09
CA VAL A 574 24.34 4.30 -20.26
C VAL A 574 23.28 4.47 -21.33
N PHE A 575 22.32 5.34 -21.12
CA PHE A 575 21.34 5.69 -22.15
C PHE A 575 21.01 7.19 -22.13
N PRO A 576 20.72 7.79 -23.31
CA PRO A 576 20.45 9.21 -23.42
C PRO A 576 19.09 9.59 -22.83
N LEU A 577 19.01 10.78 -22.27
CA LEU A 577 17.79 11.40 -21.77
C LEU A 577 17.49 12.70 -22.53
N GLU A 578 16.24 12.90 -22.91
CA GLU A 578 15.77 14.12 -23.56
C GLU A 578 14.86 14.89 -22.59
N PHE A 579 15.30 16.10 -22.20
CA PHE A 579 14.52 16.92 -21.29
C PHE A 579 13.49 17.78 -22.03
N SER A 580 12.23 17.65 -21.63
CA SER A 580 11.12 18.49 -22.10
C SER A 580 10.84 19.61 -21.08
N LYS A 581 11.10 20.86 -21.45
CA LYS A 581 10.77 22.02 -20.60
C LYS A 581 9.27 22.21 -20.42
N ALA A 582 8.45 21.80 -21.39
CA ALA A 582 7.01 21.97 -21.34
C ALA A 582 6.31 21.03 -20.33
N SER A 583 6.84 19.82 -20.15
CA SER A 583 6.29 18.80 -19.25
C SER A 583 7.19 18.51 -18.06
N LEU A 584 8.36 19.11 -17.97
CA LEU A 584 9.40 18.83 -16.96
C LEU A 584 9.80 17.34 -16.88
N THR A 585 9.80 16.62 -18.02
CA THR A 585 10.05 15.18 -18.09
C THR A 585 11.34 14.84 -18.81
N PHE A 586 11.94 13.69 -18.48
CA PHE A 586 13.13 13.10 -19.07
C PHE A 586 12.83 11.86 -19.93
N SER A 587 11.70 11.79 -20.61
CA SER A 587 11.35 10.65 -21.44
C SER A 587 12.24 10.55 -22.69
N SER A 588 12.62 9.31 -23.07
CA SER A 588 13.29 9.09 -24.37
C SER A 588 12.31 9.32 -25.54
N SER A 589 12.81 9.83 -26.67
CA SER A 589 12.00 10.08 -27.88
C SER A 589 11.26 8.84 -28.40
N LYS A 590 11.81 7.65 -28.18
CA LYS A 590 11.20 6.36 -28.55
C LYS A 590 9.98 5.99 -27.71
N SER A 591 9.89 6.40 -26.45
CA SER A 591 8.72 6.15 -25.60
C SER A 591 7.54 7.07 -25.95
N LYS A 592 7.81 8.28 -26.45
CA LYS A 592 6.77 9.21 -26.94
C LYS A 592 6.01 8.66 -28.15
N ALA A 593 6.69 7.94 -29.06
CA ALA A 593 6.07 7.32 -30.23
C ALA A 593 5.15 6.14 -29.86
N LYS A 594 5.51 5.35 -28.85
CA LYS A 594 4.65 4.26 -28.34
C LYS A 594 3.43 4.78 -27.58
N LEU A 595 3.58 5.82 -26.77
CA LEU A 595 2.47 6.47 -26.05
C LEU A 595 1.50 7.19 -27.00
N LYS A 596 1.98 7.77 -28.11
CA LYS A 596 1.11 8.31 -29.17
C LYS A 596 0.31 7.20 -29.86
N LYS A 597 0.92 6.08 -30.23
CA LYS A 597 0.21 4.95 -30.84
C LYS A 597 -0.87 4.34 -29.95
N VAL A 598 -0.61 4.17 -28.65
CA VAL A 598 -1.60 3.67 -27.69
C VAL A 598 -2.74 4.68 -27.45
N LYS A 599 -2.50 6.00 -27.60
CA LYS A 599 -3.56 7.02 -27.52
C LYS A 599 -4.41 7.10 -28.80
N GLU A 600 -3.81 6.87 -29.96
CA GLU A 600 -4.52 6.83 -31.25
C GLU A 600 -5.38 5.56 -31.40
N GLU A 601 -4.94 4.41 -30.86
CA GLU A 601 -5.72 3.16 -30.84
C GLU A 601 -6.88 3.17 -29.83
N LYS A 602 -6.90 4.08 -28.83
CA LYS A 602 -7.96 4.21 -27.83
C LYS A 602 -8.92 5.39 -28.05
N ALA A 603 -8.73 6.17 -29.11
CA ALA A 603 -9.70 7.22 -29.47
C ALA A 603 -10.91 6.57 -30.17
N PRO A 604 -12.15 6.77 -29.71
CA PRO A 604 -13.32 6.24 -30.39
C PRO A 604 -13.44 6.93 -31.76
N ALA A 605 -13.56 6.11 -32.82
CA ALA A 605 -13.80 6.56 -34.17
C ALA A 605 -15.03 7.47 -34.20
N ALA A 606 -14.84 8.73 -34.51
CA ALA A 606 -15.92 9.66 -34.77
C ALA A 606 -16.72 9.14 -35.98
N LYS A 607 -17.99 8.82 -35.75
CA LYS A 607 -18.94 8.50 -36.81
C LYS A 607 -19.05 9.69 -37.75
N LYS A 608 -18.67 9.47 -39.01
CA LYS A 608 -19.08 10.33 -40.11
C LYS A 608 -20.54 9.98 -40.43
N ASP A 609 -21.41 10.91 -40.20
CA ASP A 609 -22.76 10.86 -40.75
C ASP A 609 -22.70 11.03 -42.28
N PRO A 610 -23.43 10.22 -43.04
CA PRO A 610 -23.64 10.44 -44.44
C PRO A 610 -25.03 11.10 -44.65
N ASP A 611 -25.04 12.37 -44.96
CA ASP A 611 -26.21 12.98 -45.61
C ASP A 611 -25.76 14.18 -46.43
N GLY A 612 -26.09 14.11 -47.65
CA GLY A 612 -27.15 14.70 -48.34
C GLY A 612 -26.75 15.54 -49.50
N GLY A 613 -27.15 15.19 -50.66
CA GLY A 613 -27.70 16.20 -51.53
C GLY A 613 -26.97 16.55 -52.83
N ALA A 614 -27.47 16.01 -53.82
CA ALA A 614 -27.29 16.23 -55.26
C ALA A 614 -27.45 17.69 -55.74
N GLY A 615 -26.84 17.99 -56.88
CA GLY A 615 -27.16 19.11 -57.74
C GLY A 615 -25.86 19.67 -58.37
N GLY A 616 -25.46 19.39 -59.52
CA GLY A 616 -26.11 19.60 -60.80
C GLY A 616 -25.42 20.71 -61.56
N SER A 617 -24.81 20.39 -62.66
CA SER A 617 -24.77 21.22 -63.88
C SER A 617 -23.62 22.17 -64.16
N SER A 618 -22.90 21.77 -65.17
CA SER A 618 -22.54 22.45 -66.45
C SER A 618 -21.33 23.38 -66.47
N LYS A 619 -20.44 22.93 -67.33
CA LYS A 619 -19.43 23.73 -68.04
C LYS A 619 -20.12 24.78 -68.98
N PRO A 620 -19.39 25.71 -69.58
CA PRO A 620 -18.14 25.49 -70.30
C PRO A 620 -16.87 26.08 -69.68
#